data_f0bd9b4cb4edfedca5bb83285c1b7188
#
_entry.id   f0bd9b4cb4edfedca5bb83285c1b7188
#
_cell.length_a   1.000
_cell.length_b   1.000
_cell.length_c   1.000
_cell.angle_alpha   90.00
_cell.angle_beta   90.00
_cell.angle_gamma   90.00
#
_symmetry.space_group_name_H-M   'P 1'
#
loop_
_entity.id
_entity.type
_entity.pdbx_description
1 polymer ?
#
loop_
_entity_poly.entity_id
_entity_poly.type
_entity_poly.pdbx_seq_one_letter_code
_entity_poly.pdbx_strand_id
1 'polypeptide(L)'
;SALGGYAASAITAITVQNTLGVRAVQSISPDMVRGQIEAVMDDLQPVAIKIGMINDIQIVRVISDCLQKYSPAYVVYDPVMVSTSGRKLMTDEAIEEIKKELLPLVTLITPNIDEAKVLTGKSIHNIQDMQTAAKMLTDDYQTNILLKGGHLEGDNMCDLLHTSEFIYHIYEEKKIESHNLHGT
;
A
#
# COMPACT_ATOMS: atom_id res chain seq x y z
N SER A 1 -4.03 11.08 -18.51
CA SER A 1 -3.03 10.05 -18.20
C SER A 1 -2.80 9.12 -19.39
N ALA A 2 -1.69 8.36 -19.40
CA ALA A 2 -1.36 7.43 -20.49
C ALA A 2 -2.42 6.32 -20.67
N LEU A 3 -3.20 6.03 -19.64
CA LEU A 3 -4.27 5.02 -19.63
C LEU A 3 -5.67 5.62 -19.88
N GLY A 4 -5.77 6.89 -20.25
CA GLY A 4 -7.03 7.56 -20.55
C GLY A 4 -7.85 8.01 -19.33
N GLY A 5 -7.36 7.81 -18.11
CA GLY A 5 -8.03 8.27 -16.89
C GLY A 5 -7.61 9.69 -16.49
N TYR A 6 -8.47 10.38 -15.76
CA TYR A 6 -8.15 11.62 -15.06
C TYR A 6 -7.75 11.29 -13.62
N ALA A 7 -6.71 11.92 -13.09
CA ALA A 7 -6.23 11.70 -11.74
C ALA A 7 -5.98 13.01 -11.00
N ALA A 8 -6.40 13.06 -9.74
CA ALA A 8 -6.06 14.10 -8.78
C ALA A 8 -5.19 13.51 -7.66
N SER A 9 -4.49 14.36 -6.91
CA SER A 9 -3.62 13.93 -5.81
C SER A 9 -3.91 14.71 -4.55
N ALA A 10 -3.92 14.03 -3.40
CA ALA A 10 -3.79 14.61 -2.08
C ALA A 10 -2.39 14.27 -1.53
N ILE A 11 -1.60 15.28 -1.21
CA ILE A 11 -0.21 15.10 -0.74
C ILE A 11 -0.22 14.88 0.77
N THR A 12 0.34 13.75 1.21
CA THR A 12 0.45 13.38 2.63
C THR A 12 1.80 13.77 3.23
N ALA A 13 2.86 13.74 2.42
CA ALA A 13 4.22 14.10 2.82
C ALA A 13 5.02 14.63 1.63
N ILE A 14 6.03 15.43 1.92
CA ILE A 14 7.05 15.88 0.95
C ILE A 14 8.36 15.18 1.27
N THR A 15 9.02 14.64 0.25
CA THR A 15 10.30 13.94 0.39
C THR A 15 11.42 14.69 -0.32
N VAL A 16 12.61 14.72 0.29
CA VAL A 16 13.86 15.05 -0.36
C VAL A 16 14.50 13.73 -0.79
N GLN A 17 14.33 13.39 -2.04
CA GLN A 17 14.65 12.05 -2.55
C GLN A 17 15.37 12.10 -3.90
N ASN A 18 16.27 11.13 -4.14
CA ASN A 18 16.89 10.85 -5.43
C ASN A 18 17.04 9.33 -5.60
N THR A 19 17.68 8.88 -6.68
CA THR A 19 17.91 7.44 -6.97
C THR A 19 18.76 6.72 -5.92
N LEU A 20 19.47 7.45 -5.03
CA LEU A 20 20.27 6.90 -3.94
C LEU A 20 19.48 6.75 -2.63
N GLY A 21 18.25 7.31 -2.55
CA GLY A 21 17.37 7.16 -1.40
C GLY A 21 16.71 8.45 -0.90
N VAL A 22 16.03 8.33 0.23
CA VAL A 22 15.28 9.40 0.89
C VAL A 22 16.17 10.09 1.95
N ARG A 23 16.43 11.39 1.78
CA ARG A 23 17.24 12.21 2.70
C ARG A 23 16.40 12.83 3.81
N ALA A 24 15.19 13.32 3.49
CA ALA A 24 14.28 13.93 4.45
C ALA A 24 12.83 13.64 4.06
N VAL A 25 11.96 13.62 5.06
CA VAL A 25 10.50 13.52 4.91
C VAL A 25 9.88 14.58 5.80
N GLN A 26 8.94 15.34 5.25
CA GLN A 26 8.12 16.31 5.98
C GLN A 26 6.64 15.96 5.77
N SER A 27 5.93 15.64 6.84
CA SER A 27 4.49 15.41 6.82
C SER A 27 3.75 16.71 6.52
N ILE A 28 2.68 16.61 5.78
CA ILE A 28 1.68 17.68 5.63
C ILE A 28 0.78 17.66 6.85
N SER A 29 0.26 18.82 7.28
CA SER A 29 -0.64 18.84 8.44
C SER A 29 -1.92 18.04 8.17
N PRO A 30 -2.47 17.33 9.19
CA PRO A 30 -3.69 16.53 9.04
C PRO A 30 -4.87 17.33 8.46
N ASP A 31 -5.06 18.57 8.89
CA ASP A 31 -6.12 19.47 8.37
C ASP A 31 -5.95 19.77 6.89
N MET A 32 -4.70 19.97 6.43
CA MET A 32 -4.42 20.21 5.02
C MET A 32 -4.67 18.94 4.19
N VAL A 33 -4.28 17.76 4.71
CA VAL A 33 -4.57 16.48 4.03
C VAL A 33 -6.08 16.27 3.92
N ARG A 34 -6.83 16.51 5.00
CA ARG A 34 -8.31 16.44 4.99
C ARG A 34 -8.89 17.39 3.94
N GLY A 35 -8.49 18.65 3.95
CA GLY A 35 -8.97 19.63 2.99
C GLY A 35 -8.69 19.27 1.53
N GLN A 36 -7.52 18.72 1.23
CA GLN A 36 -7.19 18.22 -0.11
C GLN A 36 -8.09 17.06 -0.53
N ILE A 37 -8.32 16.08 0.36
CA ILE A 37 -9.18 14.93 0.07
C ILE A 37 -10.61 15.41 -0.15
N GLU A 38 -11.15 16.21 0.76
CA GLU A 38 -12.52 16.74 0.67
C GLU A 38 -12.74 17.55 -0.61
N ALA A 39 -11.80 18.45 -0.97
CA ALA A 39 -11.89 19.22 -2.19
C ALA A 39 -11.98 18.35 -3.46
N VAL A 40 -11.22 17.24 -3.51
CA VAL A 40 -11.28 16.30 -4.64
C VAL A 40 -12.54 15.47 -4.60
N MET A 41 -12.97 14.99 -3.44
CA MET A 41 -14.14 14.13 -3.30
C MET A 41 -15.43 14.91 -3.57
N ASP A 42 -15.52 16.16 -3.13
CA ASP A 42 -16.72 16.99 -3.31
C ASP A 42 -16.92 17.43 -4.77
N ASP A 43 -15.85 17.62 -5.54
CA ASP A 43 -15.89 18.09 -6.93
C ASP A 43 -15.84 16.93 -7.94
N LEU A 44 -14.79 16.11 -7.89
CA LEU A 44 -14.50 15.11 -8.92
C LEU A 44 -15.15 13.75 -8.66
N GLN A 45 -15.47 13.43 -7.41
CA GLN A 45 -16.07 12.16 -6.97
C GLN A 45 -15.37 10.93 -7.60
N PRO A 46 -14.07 10.75 -7.39
CA PRO A 46 -13.32 9.67 -8.03
C PRO A 46 -13.88 8.30 -7.63
N VAL A 47 -14.00 7.40 -8.62
CA VAL A 47 -14.50 6.03 -8.42
C VAL A 47 -13.49 5.18 -7.65
N ALA A 48 -12.21 5.46 -7.81
CA ALA A 48 -11.12 4.71 -7.18
C ALA A 48 -10.11 5.64 -6.53
N ILE A 49 -9.58 5.19 -5.39
CA ILE A 49 -8.52 5.88 -4.64
C ILE A 49 -7.33 4.93 -4.51
N LYS A 50 -6.13 5.41 -4.82
CA LYS A 50 -4.89 4.73 -4.44
C LYS A 50 -4.24 5.48 -3.29
N ILE A 51 -3.93 4.75 -2.22
CA ILE A 51 -3.20 5.25 -1.06
C ILE A 51 -1.81 4.63 -1.10
N GLY A 52 -0.78 5.46 -1.05
CA GLY A 52 0.61 5.04 -0.96
C GLY A 52 1.19 5.37 0.42
N MET A 53 2.29 6.14 0.46
CA MET A 53 2.99 6.47 1.69
C MET A 53 2.13 7.29 2.66
N ILE A 54 2.01 6.78 3.89
CA ILE A 54 1.45 7.46 5.05
C ILE A 54 2.48 7.30 6.18
N ASN A 55 2.98 8.40 6.74
CA ASN A 55 4.06 8.35 7.74
C ASN A 55 3.64 8.83 9.14
N ASP A 56 2.39 9.23 9.32
CA ASP A 56 1.88 9.85 10.55
C ASP A 56 0.52 9.28 10.94
N ILE A 57 0.35 8.96 12.23
CA ILE A 57 -0.87 8.37 12.78
C ILE A 57 -2.10 9.28 12.62
N GLN A 58 -1.92 10.59 12.71
CA GLN A 58 -3.03 11.54 12.54
C GLN A 58 -3.50 11.58 11.08
N ILE A 59 -2.57 11.40 10.13
CA ILE A 59 -2.90 11.30 8.70
C ILE A 59 -3.66 9.99 8.43
N VAL A 60 -3.26 8.87 9.06
CA VAL A 60 -4.02 7.60 8.98
C VAL A 60 -5.48 7.83 9.38
N ARG A 61 -5.71 8.45 10.53
CA ARG A 61 -7.06 8.75 11.05
C ARG A 61 -7.86 9.65 10.09
N VAL A 62 -7.23 10.71 9.61
CA VAL A 62 -7.87 11.62 8.64
C VAL A 62 -8.30 10.89 7.37
N ILE A 63 -7.43 10.05 6.82
CA ILE A 63 -7.74 9.26 5.62
C ILE A 63 -8.89 8.29 5.91
N SER A 64 -8.83 7.56 7.02
CA SER A 64 -9.88 6.62 7.43
C SER A 64 -11.25 7.30 7.61
N ASP A 65 -11.29 8.47 8.28
CA ASP A 65 -12.50 9.28 8.41
C ASP A 65 -13.07 9.68 7.03
N CYS A 66 -12.19 10.12 6.12
CA CYS A 66 -12.60 10.50 4.76
C CYS A 66 -13.15 9.30 3.99
N LEU A 67 -12.51 8.12 4.08
CA LEU A 67 -13.01 6.91 3.44
C LEU A 67 -14.37 6.49 3.97
N GLN A 68 -14.58 6.58 5.28
CA GLN A 68 -15.89 6.31 5.89
C GLN A 68 -16.96 7.32 5.44
N LYS A 69 -16.60 8.61 5.38
CA LYS A 69 -17.51 9.70 4.95
C LYS A 69 -17.96 9.54 3.50
N TYR A 70 -17.01 9.27 2.59
CA TYR A 70 -17.28 9.29 1.15
C TYR A 70 -17.56 7.92 0.55
N SER A 71 -17.16 6.83 1.21
CA SER A 71 -17.38 5.45 0.82
C SER A 71 -17.08 5.18 -0.67
N PRO A 72 -15.86 5.49 -1.17
CA PRO A 72 -15.50 5.27 -2.57
C PRO A 72 -15.58 3.78 -2.93
N ALA A 73 -15.95 3.48 -4.18
CA ALA A 73 -16.20 2.10 -4.62
C ALA A 73 -14.93 1.22 -4.57
N TYR A 74 -13.77 1.80 -4.86
CA TYR A 74 -12.49 1.06 -4.88
C TYR A 74 -11.41 1.84 -4.13
N VAL A 75 -10.79 1.17 -3.17
CA VAL A 75 -9.65 1.71 -2.42
C VAL A 75 -8.50 0.72 -2.48
N VAL A 76 -7.39 1.13 -3.08
CA VAL A 76 -6.15 0.35 -3.14
C VAL A 76 -5.15 0.95 -2.18
N TYR A 77 -4.65 0.14 -1.24
CA TYR A 77 -3.58 0.53 -0.34
C TYR A 77 -2.28 -0.19 -0.69
N ASP A 78 -1.25 0.60 -1.01
CA ASP A 78 0.12 0.13 -1.26
C ASP A 78 0.96 0.50 -0.03
N PRO A 79 1.26 -0.46 0.87
CA PRO A 79 1.82 -0.18 2.19
C PRO A 79 3.32 0.14 2.12
N VAL A 80 3.68 1.34 1.65
CA VAL A 80 5.07 1.79 1.54
C VAL A 80 5.65 2.03 2.94
N MET A 81 6.25 0.99 3.55
CA MET A 81 6.76 1.03 4.92
C MET A 81 8.25 1.31 5.00
N VAL A 82 9.00 0.93 3.96
CA VAL A 82 10.46 1.06 3.91
C VAL A 82 10.86 1.66 2.57
N SER A 83 11.80 2.61 2.59
CA SER A 83 12.35 3.15 1.35
C SER A 83 13.30 2.14 0.68
N THR A 84 13.59 2.33 -0.61
CA THR A 84 14.60 1.55 -1.37
C THR A 84 15.96 1.50 -0.67
N SER A 85 16.32 2.55 0.09
CA SER A 85 17.56 2.62 0.87
C SER A 85 17.48 1.93 2.24
N GLY A 86 16.38 1.20 2.55
CA GLY A 86 16.16 0.51 3.82
C GLY A 86 15.73 1.42 4.97
N ARG A 87 15.45 2.70 4.72
CA ARG A 87 14.97 3.62 5.76
C ARG A 87 13.50 3.32 6.08
N LYS A 88 13.21 3.10 7.36
CA LYS A 88 11.83 2.98 7.86
C LYS A 88 11.10 4.31 7.65
N LEU A 89 9.97 4.26 6.96
CA LEU A 89 9.14 5.42 6.61
C LEU A 89 7.94 5.59 7.53
N MET A 90 7.62 4.57 8.34
CA MET A 90 6.52 4.56 9.31
C MET A 90 7.02 4.19 10.70
N THR A 91 6.35 4.69 11.74
CA THR A 91 6.51 4.21 13.11
C THR A 91 5.69 2.95 13.35
N ASP A 92 6.02 2.17 14.39
CA ASP A 92 5.26 0.96 14.72
C ASP A 92 3.83 1.30 15.16
N GLU A 93 3.64 2.44 15.83
CA GLU A 93 2.33 2.94 16.21
C GLU A 93 1.47 3.30 14.99
N ALA A 94 2.06 3.87 13.94
CA ALA A 94 1.36 4.16 12.69
C ALA A 94 0.95 2.87 11.97
N ILE A 95 1.79 1.83 11.99
CA ILE A 95 1.47 0.51 11.41
C ILE A 95 0.28 -0.12 12.15
N GLU A 96 0.26 -0.10 13.48
CA GLU A 96 -0.86 -0.63 14.26
C GLU A 96 -2.15 0.17 14.02
N GLU A 97 -2.07 1.49 13.88
CA GLU A 97 -3.23 2.32 13.55
C GLU A 97 -3.75 2.01 12.13
N ILE A 98 -2.86 1.81 11.15
CA ILE A 98 -3.24 1.37 9.80
C ILE A 98 -3.98 0.04 9.85
N LYS A 99 -3.45 -0.95 10.56
CA LYS A 99 -4.09 -2.26 10.71
C LYS A 99 -5.50 -2.15 11.27
N LYS A 100 -5.69 -1.27 12.26
CA LYS A 100 -6.94 -1.12 12.98
C LYS A 100 -7.97 -0.29 12.22
N GLU A 101 -7.56 0.87 11.67
CA GLU A 101 -8.50 1.88 11.19
C GLU A 101 -8.58 1.94 9.65
N LEU A 102 -7.48 1.60 8.94
CA LEU A 102 -7.42 1.76 7.49
C LEU A 102 -7.67 0.45 6.73
N LEU A 103 -6.99 -0.66 7.11
CA LEU A 103 -7.06 -1.90 6.34
C LEU A 103 -8.49 -2.47 6.21
N PRO A 104 -9.38 -2.34 7.20
CA PRO A 104 -10.78 -2.78 7.03
C PRO A 104 -11.61 -1.95 6.04
N LEU A 105 -11.10 -0.78 5.61
CA LEU A 105 -11.80 0.13 4.69
C LEU A 105 -11.33 0.02 3.24
N VAL A 106 -10.29 -0.78 2.98
CA VAL A 106 -9.72 -0.88 1.63
C VAL A 106 -10.24 -2.12 0.90
N THR A 107 -10.30 -2.04 -0.43
CA THR A 107 -10.76 -3.16 -1.29
C THR A 107 -9.61 -4.04 -1.75
N LEU A 108 -8.38 -3.52 -1.73
CA LEU A 108 -7.18 -4.25 -2.12
C LEU A 108 -5.95 -3.71 -1.38
N ILE A 109 -5.14 -4.61 -0.82
CA ILE A 109 -3.82 -4.29 -0.28
C ILE A 109 -2.77 -4.92 -1.20
N THR A 110 -1.70 -4.16 -1.54
CA THR A 110 -0.64 -4.62 -2.46
C THR A 110 0.74 -4.67 -1.80
N PRO A 111 0.94 -5.47 -0.75
CA PRO A 111 2.20 -5.54 -0.03
C PRO A 111 3.27 -6.29 -0.85
N ASN A 112 4.53 -5.88 -0.71
CA ASN A 112 5.66 -6.73 -1.05
C ASN A 112 5.91 -7.74 0.10
N ILE A 113 6.89 -8.65 -0.08
CA ILE A 113 7.20 -9.70 0.92
C ILE A 113 7.56 -9.09 2.27
N ASP A 114 8.38 -8.03 2.31
CA ASP A 114 8.84 -7.45 3.57
C ASP A 114 7.71 -6.71 4.28
N GLU A 115 6.85 -6.04 3.55
CA GLU A 115 5.64 -5.41 4.06
C GLU A 115 4.65 -6.46 4.60
N ALA A 116 4.47 -7.57 3.89
CA ALA A 116 3.64 -8.68 4.35
C ALA A 116 4.18 -9.34 5.62
N LYS A 117 5.51 -9.47 5.77
CA LYS A 117 6.15 -9.91 7.03
C LYS A 117 5.81 -8.97 8.19
N VAL A 118 5.88 -7.67 7.96
CA VAL A 118 5.53 -6.65 8.98
C VAL A 118 4.05 -6.74 9.34
N LEU A 119 3.15 -6.83 8.35
CA LEU A 119 1.72 -6.88 8.58
C LEU A 119 1.28 -8.15 9.32
N THR A 120 1.87 -9.31 8.99
CA THR A 120 1.48 -10.62 9.55
C THR A 120 2.30 -11.06 10.76
N GLY A 121 3.50 -10.50 10.94
CA GLY A 121 4.49 -10.99 11.91
C GLY A 121 5.07 -12.37 11.56
N LYS A 122 4.90 -12.84 10.31
CA LYS A 122 5.36 -14.16 9.84
C LYS A 122 6.54 -14.03 8.89
N SER A 123 7.43 -15.02 8.91
CA SER A 123 8.48 -15.17 7.88
C SER A 123 7.87 -15.69 6.59
N ILE A 124 8.36 -15.17 5.45
CA ILE A 124 7.89 -15.55 4.10
C ILE A 124 9.15 -15.84 3.28
N HIS A 125 9.30 -17.11 2.85
CA HIS A 125 10.47 -17.60 2.11
C HIS A 125 10.12 -18.27 0.77
N ASN A 126 8.87 -18.69 0.62
CA ASN A 126 8.40 -19.46 -0.54
C ASN A 126 6.92 -19.13 -0.84
N ILE A 127 6.40 -19.73 -1.92
CA ILE A 127 5.02 -19.54 -2.37
C ILE A 127 4.00 -19.99 -1.31
N GLN A 128 4.25 -21.07 -0.58
CA GLN A 128 3.36 -21.57 0.47
C GLN A 128 3.26 -20.58 1.63
N ASP A 129 4.37 -19.95 2.00
CA ASP A 129 4.37 -18.89 3.00
C ASP A 129 3.61 -17.65 2.50
N MET A 130 3.76 -17.29 1.20
CA MET A 130 2.99 -16.22 0.59
C MET A 130 1.48 -16.48 0.63
N GLN A 131 1.06 -17.71 0.28
CA GLN A 131 -0.35 -18.13 0.36
C GLN A 131 -0.89 -18.01 1.78
N THR A 132 -0.11 -18.48 2.76
CA THR A 132 -0.48 -18.40 4.18
C THR A 132 -0.61 -16.96 4.64
N ALA A 133 0.36 -16.10 4.29
CA ALA A 133 0.35 -14.68 4.66
C ALA A 133 -0.83 -13.94 4.00
N ALA A 134 -1.05 -14.15 2.69
CA ALA A 134 -2.16 -13.52 1.98
C ALA A 134 -3.51 -13.94 2.55
N LYS A 135 -3.68 -15.25 2.85
CA LYS A 135 -4.89 -15.76 3.50
C LYS A 135 -5.13 -15.11 4.87
N MET A 136 -4.08 -15.03 5.72
CA MET A 136 -4.19 -14.37 7.03
C MET A 136 -4.69 -12.92 6.88
N LEU A 137 -4.05 -12.15 5.99
CA LEU A 137 -4.44 -10.75 5.77
C LEU A 137 -5.87 -10.63 5.23
N THR A 138 -6.29 -11.54 4.33
CA THR A 138 -7.66 -11.57 3.83
C THR A 138 -8.66 -11.91 4.95
N ASP A 139 -8.35 -12.89 5.79
CA ASP A 139 -9.22 -13.29 6.90
C ASP A 139 -9.34 -12.17 7.96
N ASP A 140 -8.21 -11.51 8.28
CA ASP A 140 -8.16 -10.47 9.32
C ASP A 140 -8.89 -9.17 8.89
N TYR A 141 -8.77 -8.79 7.61
CA TYR A 141 -9.27 -7.49 7.13
C TYR A 141 -10.44 -7.59 6.14
N GLN A 142 -10.87 -8.80 5.76
CA GLN A 142 -11.97 -9.05 4.82
C GLN A 142 -11.77 -8.32 3.48
N THR A 143 -10.52 -8.24 3.00
CA THR A 143 -10.12 -7.52 1.79
C THR A 143 -9.29 -8.40 0.86
N ASN A 144 -9.11 -7.98 -0.38
CA ASN A 144 -8.27 -8.67 -1.34
C ASN A 144 -6.79 -8.34 -1.10
N ILE A 145 -5.91 -9.29 -1.34
CA ILE A 145 -4.45 -9.14 -1.16
C ILE A 145 -3.74 -9.49 -2.47
N LEU A 146 -2.98 -8.54 -3.02
CA LEU A 146 -2.02 -8.79 -4.09
C LEU A 146 -0.61 -8.75 -3.49
N LEU A 147 -0.09 -9.90 -3.08
CA LEU A 147 1.24 -10.03 -2.49
C LEU A 147 2.29 -10.11 -3.60
N LYS A 148 3.15 -9.09 -3.66
CA LYS A 148 4.21 -8.95 -4.68
C LYS A 148 5.44 -9.77 -4.26
N GLY A 149 5.78 -10.80 -5.04
CA GLY A 149 6.84 -11.77 -4.72
C GLY A 149 8.19 -11.53 -5.39
N GLY A 150 8.45 -10.35 -5.90
CA GLY A 150 9.70 -10.01 -6.61
C GLY A 150 10.99 -10.21 -5.83
N HIS A 151 10.94 -10.45 -4.53
CA HIS A 151 12.08 -10.70 -3.64
C HIS A 151 12.24 -12.18 -3.26
N LEU A 152 11.43 -13.09 -3.81
CA LEU A 152 11.69 -14.52 -3.63
C LEU A 152 12.97 -14.95 -4.34
N GLU A 153 13.66 -15.94 -3.78
CA GLU A 153 14.81 -16.58 -4.42
C GLU A 153 14.34 -17.37 -5.65
N GLY A 154 15.08 -17.30 -6.75
CA GLY A 154 14.80 -17.99 -8.01
C GLY A 154 14.79 -17.06 -9.22
N ASP A 155 14.63 -17.65 -10.41
CA ASP A 155 14.69 -16.96 -11.70
C ASP A 155 13.35 -16.34 -12.12
N ASN A 156 12.26 -16.66 -11.43
CA ASN A 156 10.93 -16.14 -11.69
C ASN A 156 10.49 -15.17 -10.59
N MET A 157 9.77 -14.13 -11.01
CA MET A 157 8.93 -13.31 -10.12
C MET A 157 7.56 -13.98 -9.99
N CYS A 158 7.03 -14.00 -8.79
CA CYS A 158 5.74 -14.60 -8.52
C CYS A 158 4.89 -13.64 -7.67
N ASP A 159 3.82 -13.10 -8.26
CA ASP A 159 2.82 -12.33 -7.52
C ASP A 159 1.60 -13.20 -7.24
N LEU A 160 1.03 -13.05 -6.04
CA LEU A 160 -0.11 -13.85 -5.59
C LEU A 160 -1.28 -12.93 -5.26
N LEU A 161 -2.39 -13.10 -5.98
CA LEU A 161 -3.67 -12.49 -5.64
C LEU A 161 -4.51 -13.49 -4.84
N HIS A 162 -4.90 -13.10 -3.63
CA HIS A 162 -5.88 -13.81 -2.80
C HIS A 162 -7.10 -12.90 -2.60
N THR A 163 -8.28 -13.39 -2.95
CA THR A 163 -9.51 -12.60 -2.85
C THR A 163 -10.30 -12.94 -1.59
N SER A 164 -11.17 -12.02 -1.14
CA SER A 164 -12.11 -12.24 -0.05
C SER A 164 -13.11 -13.36 -0.32
N GLU A 165 -13.27 -13.79 -1.58
CA GLU A 165 -14.07 -14.95 -1.99
C GLU A 165 -13.26 -16.27 -1.94
N PHE A 166 -12.06 -16.26 -1.35
CA PHE A 166 -11.15 -17.41 -1.21
C PHE A 166 -10.62 -17.95 -2.54
N ILE A 167 -10.65 -17.16 -3.61
CA ILE A 167 -10.00 -17.47 -4.87
C ILE A 167 -8.60 -16.90 -4.82
N TYR A 168 -7.61 -17.68 -5.28
CA TYR A 168 -6.26 -17.15 -5.47
C TYR A 168 -5.74 -17.42 -6.87
N HIS A 169 -4.96 -16.45 -7.39
CA HIS A 169 -4.27 -16.55 -8.66
C HIS A 169 -2.78 -16.29 -8.42
N ILE A 170 -1.95 -17.06 -9.12
CA ILE A 170 -0.50 -16.87 -9.12
C ILE A 170 -0.11 -16.35 -10.51
N TYR A 171 0.60 -15.24 -10.54
CA TYR A 171 1.17 -14.64 -11.74
C TYR A 171 2.67 -14.88 -11.70
N GLU A 172 3.21 -15.56 -12.73
CA GLU A 172 4.63 -15.84 -12.84
C GLU A 172 5.20 -15.20 -14.09
N GLU A 173 6.32 -14.48 -13.92
CA GLU A 173 7.07 -13.85 -15.00
C GLU A 173 8.58 -14.06 -14.75
N LYS A 174 9.37 -14.09 -15.83
CA LYS A 174 10.82 -14.11 -15.69
C LYS A 174 11.33 -12.81 -15.09
N LYS A 175 12.29 -12.92 -14.16
CA LYS A 175 12.98 -11.73 -13.64
C LYS A 175 13.67 -10.99 -14.77
N ILE A 176 13.43 -9.67 -14.80
CA ILE A 176 14.18 -8.75 -15.65
C ILE A 176 15.38 -8.28 -14.82
N GLU A 177 16.60 -8.50 -15.31
CA GLU A 177 17.79 -7.94 -14.68
C GLU A 177 17.74 -6.42 -14.77
N SER A 178 17.62 -5.77 -13.63
CA SER A 178 17.61 -4.30 -13.51
C SER A 178 18.38 -3.87 -12.28
N HIS A 179 19.17 -2.82 -12.41
CA HIS A 179 19.86 -2.18 -11.28
C HIS A 179 18.91 -1.29 -10.46
N ASN A 180 17.77 -0.89 -11.02
CA ASN A 180 16.74 -0.08 -10.36
C ASN A 180 15.47 -0.93 -10.21
N LEU A 181 15.30 -1.55 -9.04
CA LEU A 181 14.16 -2.44 -8.73
C LEU A 181 12.88 -1.68 -8.34
N HIS A 182 12.98 -0.38 -8.12
CA HIS A 182 11.84 0.46 -7.75
C HIS A 182 11.71 1.58 -8.77
N GLY A 183 10.48 1.75 -9.28
CA GLY A 183 10.16 2.84 -10.19
C GLY A 183 10.46 4.20 -9.56
N THR A 184 11.03 5.09 -10.33
CA THR A 184 11.21 6.50 -9.98
C THR A 184 9.99 7.30 -10.41
#